data_7af79a1fd77802c93601a9edff507617
#
_entry.id   7af79a1fd77802c93601a9edff507617
#
_cell.length_a   1.000
_cell.length_b   1.000
_cell.length_c   1.000
_cell.angle_alpha   90.00
_cell.angle_beta   90.00
_cell.angle_gamma   90.00
#
_symmetry.space_group_name_H-M   'P 1'
#
loop_
_entity.id
_entity.type
_entity.pdbx_description
1 polymer ?
#
loop_
_entity_poly.entity_id
_entity_poly.type
_entity_poly.pdbx_seq_one_letter_code
_entity_poly.pdbx_strand_id
1 'polypeptide(L)'
;EVTAAVKAVTTKPVYMKLSPNVTDIVAIAKACEAAGADGLCLINTVLGMRIDIRRRRPVIANRYGGYSGAGIFPLALRMVNQVARATSLPIIGCGGVSSAEDVIEMMMAGATAVEIGAANLTNPMVAKEIIDRLPTLMDELKIEKLTDIIGIVNHE
;
A
#
# COMPACT_ATOMS: atom_id res chain seq x y z
N GLU A 1 14.70 -12.45 9.29
CA GLU A 1 16.11 -12.03 9.59
C GLU A 1 16.24 -10.51 9.61
N VAL A 2 16.00 -9.79 8.48
CA VAL A 2 16.19 -8.32 8.38
C VAL A 2 15.43 -7.57 9.47
N THR A 3 14.13 -7.84 9.65
CA THR A 3 13.30 -7.20 10.69
C THR A 3 13.91 -7.36 12.08
N ALA A 4 14.28 -8.59 12.45
CA ALA A 4 14.86 -8.88 13.75
C ALA A 4 16.23 -8.18 13.94
N ALA A 5 17.06 -8.13 12.90
CA ALA A 5 18.35 -7.45 12.95
C ALA A 5 18.20 -5.94 13.15
N VAL A 6 17.24 -5.31 12.47
CA VAL A 6 16.94 -3.89 12.64
C VAL A 6 16.39 -3.61 14.03
N LYS A 7 15.42 -4.42 14.50
CA LYS A 7 14.82 -4.25 15.83
C LYS A 7 15.82 -4.44 16.97
N ALA A 8 16.85 -5.25 16.77
CA ALA A 8 17.90 -5.44 17.78
C ALA A 8 18.78 -4.19 18.04
N VAL A 9 18.80 -3.23 17.10
CA VAL A 9 19.68 -2.05 17.16
C VAL A 9 18.93 -0.72 17.23
N THR A 10 17.60 -0.73 17.32
CA THR A 10 16.79 0.49 17.40
C THR A 10 15.64 0.37 18.40
N THR A 11 15.35 1.49 19.06
CA THR A 11 14.14 1.66 19.90
C THR A 11 13.01 2.40 19.16
N LYS A 12 13.28 2.85 17.93
CA LYS A 12 12.28 3.54 17.10
C LYS A 12 11.30 2.55 16.47
N PRO A 13 10.07 2.98 16.15
CA PRO A 13 9.14 2.16 15.39
C PRO A 13 9.74 1.74 14.03
N VAL A 14 9.57 0.46 13.66
CA VAL A 14 10.06 -0.12 12.42
C VAL A 14 8.88 -0.64 11.61
N TYR A 15 8.60 0.00 10.49
CA TYR A 15 7.58 -0.43 9.53
C TYR A 15 8.26 -1.18 8.39
N MET A 16 7.78 -2.40 8.10
CA MET A 16 8.33 -3.23 7.03
C MET A 16 7.53 -3.05 5.75
N LYS A 17 8.21 -2.57 4.68
CA LYS A 17 7.57 -2.42 3.36
C LYS A 17 7.65 -3.72 2.57
N LEU A 18 6.48 -4.30 2.28
CA LEU A 18 6.38 -5.62 1.67
C LEU A 18 6.33 -5.56 0.13
N SER A 19 7.03 -6.50 -0.51
CA SER A 19 6.99 -6.69 -1.95
C SER A 19 5.72 -7.45 -2.37
N PRO A 20 5.03 -7.01 -3.43
CA PRO A 20 3.92 -7.77 -4.00
C PRO A 20 4.37 -8.97 -4.85
N ASN A 21 5.68 -9.04 -5.16
CA ASN A 21 6.25 -10.03 -6.09
C ASN A 21 6.57 -11.36 -5.36
N VAL A 22 5.61 -11.84 -4.62
CA VAL A 22 5.71 -13.08 -3.81
C VAL A 22 4.44 -13.91 -4.00
N THR A 23 4.56 -15.20 -3.75
CA THR A 23 3.41 -16.11 -3.87
C THR A 23 2.40 -15.92 -2.73
N ASP A 24 2.90 -15.66 -1.51
CA ASP A 24 2.08 -15.49 -0.30
C ASP A 24 2.59 -14.29 0.51
N ILE A 25 1.90 -13.16 0.40
CA ILE A 25 2.23 -11.94 1.13
C ILE A 25 1.86 -12.05 2.61
N VAL A 26 0.85 -12.87 2.95
CA VAL A 26 0.40 -13.09 4.33
C VAL A 26 1.48 -13.81 5.13
N ALA A 27 2.13 -14.82 4.54
CA ALA A 27 3.24 -15.53 5.19
C ALA A 27 4.40 -14.56 5.50
N ILE A 28 4.72 -13.63 4.58
CA ILE A 28 5.76 -12.61 4.81
C ILE A 28 5.34 -11.64 5.91
N ALA A 29 4.09 -11.18 5.90
CA ALA A 29 3.56 -10.26 6.92
C ALA A 29 3.64 -10.87 8.33
N LYS A 30 3.18 -12.12 8.50
CA LYS A 30 3.29 -12.86 9.77
C LYS A 30 4.73 -13.07 10.23
N ALA A 31 5.65 -13.31 9.29
CA ALA A 31 7.07 -13.41 9.63
C ALA A 31 7.67 -12.08 10.12
N CYS A 32 7.22 -10.94 9.57
CA CYS A 32 7.62 -9.63 10.05
C CYS A 32 7.03 -9.33 11.44
N GLU A 33 5.76 -9.66 11.68
CA GLU A 33 5.10 -9.53 12.98
C GLU A 33 5.82 -10.36 14.04
N ALA A 34 6.08 -11.63 13.77
CA ALA A 34 6.82 -12.53 14.66
C ALA A 34 8.26 -12.06 14.95
N ALA A 35 8.86 -11.29 14.03
CA ALA A 35 10.18 -10.70 14.19
C ALA A 35 10.17 -9.34 14.92
N GLY A 36 9.00 -8.87 15.39
CA GLY A 36 8.83 -7.66 16.20
C GLY A 36 8.70 -6.37 15.38
N ALA A 37 8.24 -6.42 14.12
CA ALA A 37 7.87 -5.22 13.39
C ALA A 37 6.77 -4.44 14.15
N ASP A 38 6.80 -3.12 14.09
CA ASP A 38 5.79 -2.24 14.72
C ASP A 38 4.64 -1.92 13.76
N GLY A 39 4.81 -2.20 12.47
CA GLY A 39 3.79 -2.02 11.44
C GLY A 39 4.27 -2.52 10.09
N LEU A 40 3.36 -2.48 9.12
CA LEU A 40 3.60 -2.91 7.75
C LEU A 40 3.23 -1.80 6.78
N CYS A 41 3.96 -1.72 5.66
CA CYS A 41 3.57 -0.89 4.52
C CYS A 41 3.40 -1.81 3.30
N LEU A 42 2.26 -1.75 2.65
CA LEU A 42 1.92 -2.56 1.48
C LEU A 42 1.37 -1.65 0.39
N ILE A 43 1.88 -1.72 -0.83
CA ILE A 43 2.87 -2.64 -1.38
C ILE A 43 4.04 -1.85 -2.01
N ASN A 44 5.17 -2.53 -2.23
CA ASN A 44 6.18 -2.02 -3.15
C ASN A 44 5.68 -2.19 -4.60
N THR A 45 6.46 -1.75 -5.60
CA THR A 45 6.09 -1.84 -7.02
C THR A 45 5.94 -3.29 -7.50
N VAL A 46 5.01 -3.50 -8.44
CA VAL A 46 4.86 -4.78 -9.15
C VAL A 46 5.94 -4.88 -10.22
N LEU A 47 6.55 -6.04 -10.37
CA LEU A 47 7.57 -6.25 -11.41
C LEU A 47 6.93 -6.24 -12.80
N GLY A 48 7.43 -5.39 -13.68
CA GLY A 48 6.92 -5.21 -15.04
C GLY A 48 8.02 -5.14 -16.09
N MET A 49 7.63 -5.14 -17.36
CA MET A 49 8.53 -5.02 -18.52
C MET A 49 7.87 -4.22 -19.64
N ARG A 50 8.68 -3.44 -20.37
CA ARG A 50 8.30 -2.83 -21.65
C ARG A 50 9.37 -3.11 -22.70
N ILE A 51 8.95 -3.31 -23.95
CA ILE A 51 9.81 -3.56 -25.11
C ILE A 51 9.71 -2.37 -26.07
N ASP A 52 10.86 -1.82 -26.43
CA ASP A 52 10.97 -0.91 -27.57
C ASP A 52 10.92 -1.77 -28.86
N ILE A 53 9.77 -1.79 -29.50
CA ILE A 53 9.52 -2.62 -30.69
C ILE A 53 10.35 -2.18 -31.90
N ARG A 54 10.77 -0.91 -31.97
CA ARG A 54 11.59 -0.38 -33.06
C ARG A 54 13.05 -0.79 -32.88
N ARG A 55 13.56 -0.70 -31.64
CA ARG A 55 14.93 -1.10 -31.30
C ARG A 55 15.08 -2.58 -30.98
N ARG A 56 13.93 -3.31 -30.88
CA ARG A 56 13.84 -4.76 -30.56
C ARG A 56 14.62 -5.12 -29.28
N ARG A 57 14.48 -4.29 -28.23
CA ARG A 57 15.16 -4.49 -26.94
C ARG A 57 14.30 -3.97 -25.78
N PRO A 58 14.59 -4.36 -24.53
CA PRO A 58 13.96 -3.78 -23.36
C PRO A 58 14.12 -2.26 -23.34
N VAL A 59 13.09 -1.54 -22.85
CA VAL A 59 13.11 -0.07 -22.71
C VAL A 59 14.15 0.36 -21.68
N ILE A 60 14.29 -0.40 -20.59
CA ILE A 60 15.25 -0.13 -19.52
C ILE A 60 16.37 -1.16 -19.51
N ALA A 61 17.57 -0.73 -19.08
CA ALA A 61 18.77 -1.57 -19.08
C ALA A 61 18.63 -2.83 -18.23
N ASN A 62 17.96 -2.73 -17.08
CA ASN A 62 17.71 -3.85 -16.16
C ASN A 62 16.66 -4.85 -16.67
N ARG A 63 16.11 -4.67 -17.86
CA ARG A 63 15.11 -5.50 -18.51
C ARG A 63 13.73 -5.46 -17.80
N TYR A 64 13.70 -5.66 -16.48
CA TYR A 64 12.53 -5.60 -15.64
C TYR A 64 12.61 -4.41 -14.68
N GLY A 65 11.48 -3.80 -14.35
CA GLY A 65 11.41 -2.66 -13.43
C GLY A 65 10.09 -2.60 -12.68
N GLY A 66 10.05 -1.72 -11.69
CA GLY A 66 8.85 -1.51 -10.89
C GLY A 66 7.75 -0.83 -11.71
N TYR A 67 6.57 -1.44 -11.73
CA TYR A 67 5.33 -0.87 -12.24
C TYR A 67 4.51 -0.32 -11.10
N SER A 68 4.09 0.95 -11.20
CA SER A 68 3.26 1.67 -10.23
C SER A 68 2.23 2.55 -10.94
N GLY A 69 1.37 3.23 -10.17
CA GLY A 69 0.28 4.08 -10.68
C GLY A 69 -1.08 3.41 -10.52
N ALA A 70 -2.15 4.07 -10.97
CA ALA A 70 -3.53 3.66 -10.71
C ALA A 70 -3.85 2.21 -11.12
N GLY A 71 -3.17 1.69 -12.14
CA GLY A 71 -3.38 0.31 -12.61
C GLY A 71 -3.04 -0.79 -11.61
N ILE A 72 -2.24 -0.50 -10.57
CA ILE A 72 -1.93 -1.50 -9.52
C ILE A 72 -2.84 -1.40 -8.30
N PHE A 73 -3.74 -0.41 -8.24
CA PHE A 73 -4.59 -0.17 -7.07
C PHE A 73 -5.38 -1.42 -6.63
N PRO A 74 -6.09 -2.15 -7.51
CA PRO A 74 -6.84 -3.34 -7.09
C PRO A 74 -5.94 -4.45 -6.54
N LEU A 75 -4.69 -4.54 -6.98
CA LEU A 75 -3.71 -5.50 -6.47
C LEU A 75 -3.27 -5.13 -5.05
N ALA A 76 -2.95 -3.84 -4.85
CA ALA A 76 -2.56 -3.30 -3.54
C ALA A 76 -3.71 -3.45 -2.54
N LEU A 77 -4.93 -3.06 -2.92
CA LEU A 77 -6.14 -3.14 -2.10
C LEU A 77 -6.39 -4.58 -1.62
N ARG A 78 -6.34 -5.56 -2.54
CA ARG A 78 -6.47 -6.98 -2.20
C ARG A 78 -5.40 -7.43 -1.19
N MET A 79 -4.15 -7.05 -1.40
CA MET A 79 -3.05 -7.46 -0.51
C MET A 79 -3.17 -6.83 0.88
N VAL A 80 -3.57 -5.55 0.95
CA VAL A 80 -3.88 -4.88 2.23
C VAL A 80 -4.99 -5.64 2.96
N ASN A 81 -6.09 -5.97 2.29
CA ASN A 81 -7.18 -6.74 2.88
C ASN A 81 -6.73 -8.10 3.40
N GLN A 82 -5.97 -8.88 2.60
CA GLN A 82 -5.46 -10.19 3.00
C GLN A 82 -4.58 -10.12 4.25
N VAL A 83 -3.69 -9.13 4.33
CA VAL A 83 -2.77 -8.95 5.45
C VAL A 83 -3.50 -8.43 6.69
N ALA A 84 -4.43 -7.47 6.53
CA ALA A 84 -5.22 -6.92 7.63
C ALA A 84 -6.07 -8.00 8.35
N ARG A 85 -6.54 -9.01 7.61
CA ARG A 85 -7.26 -10.16 8.19
C ARG A 85 -6.33 -11.17 8.89
N ALA A 86 -5.03 -11.06 8.75
CA ALA A 86 -4.07 -12.09 9.15
C ALA A 86 -3.05 -11.64 10.19
N THR A 87 -2.94 -10.34 10.46
CA THR A 87 -2.01 -9.73 11.43
C THR A 87 -2.72 -8.68 12.28
N SER A 88 -2.14 -8.37 13.44
CA SER A 88 -2.62 -7.31 14.33
C SER A 88 -1.89 -5.98 14.14
N LEU A 89 -0.87 -5.93 13.27
CA LEU A 89 -0.04 -4.75 13.06
C LEU A 89 -0.79 -3.65 12.28
N PRO A 90 -0.55 -2.38 12.61
CA PRO A 90 -1.04 -1.27 11.79
C PRO A 90 -0.45 -1.35 10.38
N ILE A 91 -1.29 -1.04 9.37
CA ILE A 91 -0.94 -1.14 7.97
C ILE A 91 -1.00 0.23 7.31
N ILE A 92 0.07 0.60 6.62
CA ILE A 92 0.09 1.73 5.70
C ILE A 92 -0.22 1.18 4.31
N GLY A 93 -1.38 1.55 3.76
CA GLY A 93 -1.79 1.18 2.40
C GLY A 93 -1.09 2.06 1.36
N CYS A 94 -0.41 1.43 0.41
CA CYS A 94 0.34 2.09 -0.65
C CYS A 94 0.20 1.32 -1.97
N GLY A 95 -0.12 2.01 -3.05
CA GLY A 95 -0.13 1.44 -4.40
C GLY A 95 -1.34 1.87 -5.21
N GLY A 96 -1.11 2.78 -6.13
CA GLY A 96 -2.11 3.24 -7.09
C GLY A 96 -3.10 4.28 -6.59
N VAL A 97 -3.04 4.68 -5.34
CA VAL A 97 -3.92 5.71 -4.75
C VAL A 97 -3.77 7.02 -5.49
N SER A 98 -4.90 7.59 -5.94
CA SER A 98 -4.98 8.81 -6.75
C SER A 98 -6.20 9.68 -6.47
N SER A 99 -7.13 9.22 -5.62
CA SER A 99 -8.37 9.93 -5.26
C SER A 99 -8.71 9.77 -3.77
N ALA A 100 -9.67 10.56 -3.28
CA ALA A 100 -10.20 10.42 -1.93
C ALA A 100 -10.98 9.09 -1.77
N GLU A 101 -11.64 8.66 -2.83
CA GLU A 101 -12.33 7.37 -2.91
C GLU A 101 -11.36 6.21 -2.69
N ASP A 102 -10.18 6.25 -3.35
CA ASP A 102 -9.13 5.22 -3.16
C ASP A 102 -8.64 5.18 -1.69
N VAL A 103 -8.56 6.34 -1.03
CA VAL A 103 -8.19 6.40 0.41
C VAL A 103 -9.24 5.69 1.26
N ILE A 104 -10.53 5.98 1.03
CA ILE A 104 -11.64 5.32 1.76
C ILE A 104 -11.61 3.79 1.53
N GLU A 105 -11.42 3.35 0.28
CA GLU A 105 -11.33 1.91 -0.04
C GLU A 105 -10.14 1.24 0.68
N MET A 106 -8.96 1.87 0.68
CA MET A 106 -7.79 1.34 1.41
C MET A 106 -8.05 1.20 2.91
N MET A 107 -8.71 2.20 3.51
CA MET A 107 -9.06 2.14 4.93
C MET A 107 -10.12 1.05 5.20
N MET A 108 -11.16 0.96 4.38
CA MET A 108 -12.15 -0.12 4.47
C MET A 108 -11.52 -1.51 4.34
N ALA A 109 -10.46 -1.66 3.55
CA ALA A 109 -9.70 -2.90 3.43
C ALA A 109 -8.83 -3.22 4.66
N GLY A 110 -8.56 -2.24 5.53
CA GLY A 110 -7.81 -2.41 6.77
C GLY A 110 -6.54 -1.58 6.91
N ALA A 111 -6.28 -0.66 5.99
CA ALA A 111 -5.19 0.31 6.16
C ALA A 111 -5.53 1.31 7.29
N THR A 112 -4.56 1.61 8.16
CA THR A 112 -4.65 2.62 9.20
C THR A 112 -4.12 3.98 8.75
N ALA A 113 -3.35 4.00 7.68
CA ALA A 113 -2.87 5.18 6.99
C ALA A 113 -2.67 4.85 5.50
N VAL A 114 -2.57 5.88 4.65
CA VAL A 114 -2.45 5.71 3.20
C VAL A 114 -1.30 6.56 2.66
N GLU A 115 -0.46 5.98 1.80
CA GLU A 115 0.60 6.67 1.08
C GLU A 115 0.22 6.91 -0.38
N ILE A 116 0.49 8.11 -0.88
CA ILE A 116 0.29 8.51 -2.27
C ILE A 116 1.68 8.63 -2.93
N GLY A 117 1.99 7.74 -3.86
CA GLY A 117 3.28 7.70 -4.55
C GLY A 117 3.20 8.26 -5.98
N ALA A 118 2.98 7.39 -6.96
CA ALA A 118 3.09 7.70 -8.38
C ALA A 118 2.18 8.85 -8.85
N ALA A 119 1.02 9.06 -8.23
CA ALA A 119 0.11 10.15 -8.58
C ALA A 119 0.76 11.55 -8.40
N ASN A 120 1.67 11.72 -7.44
CA ASN A 120 2.42 12.97 -7.26
C ASN A 120 3.33 13.32 -8.45
N LEU A 121 3.73 12.33 -9.25
CA LEU A 121 4.56 12.56 -10.43
C LEU A 121 3.77 13.17 -11.60
N THR A 122 2.47 12.92 -11.64
CA THR A 122 1.56 13.46 -12.67
C THR A 122 0.82 14.70 -12.19
N ASN A 123 0.48 14.76 -10.90
CA ASN A 123 -0.17 15.90 -10.25
C ASN A 123 0.47 16.15 -8.88
N PRO A 124 1.40 17.13 -8.76
CA PRO A 124 2.05 17.44 -7.49
C PRO A 124 1.08 17.91 -6.39
N MET A 125 -0.13 18.31 -6.74
CA MET A 125 -1.16 18.79 -5.80
C MET A 125 -2.11 17.67 -5.35
N VAL A 126 -1.99 16.46 -5.87
CA VAL A 126 -2.95 15.37 -5.64
C VAL A 126 -3.19 15.07 -4.16
N ALA A 127 -2.15 15.10 -3.33
CA ALA A 127 -2.30 14.86 -1.90
C ALA A 127 -3.17 15.93 -1.22
N LYS A 128 -2.97 17.20 -1.60
CA LYS A 128 -3.82 18.31 -1.11
C LYS A 128 -5.26 18.16 -1.60
N GLU A 129 -5.46 17.89 -2.87
CA GLU A 129 -6.79 17.69 -3.46
C GLU A 129 -7.56 16.56 -2.80
N ILE A 130 -6.90 15.45 -2.50
CA ILE A 130 -7.46 14.32 -1.74
C ILE A 130 -7.87 14.77 -0.33
N ILE A 131 -6.99 15.47 0.40
CA ILE A 131 -7.28 15.96 1.74
C ILE A 131 -8.46 16.93 1.73
N ASP A 132 -8.52 17.83 0.78
CA ASP A 132 -9.61 18.81 0.64
C ASP A 132 -10.96 18.14 0.29
N ARG A 133 -10.93 17.03 -0.47
CA ARG A 133 -12.13 16.29 -0.89
C ARG A 133 -12.67 15.36 0.22
N LEU A 134 -11.80 14.82 1.07
CA LEU A 134 -12.18 13.82 2.08
C LEU A 134 -13.35 14.24 2.96
N PRO A 135 -13.41 15.46 3.55
CA PRO A 135 -14.54 15.84 4.42
C PRO A 135 -15.89 15.74 3.71
N THR A 136 -15.99 16.27 2.49
CA THR A 136 -17.23 16.23 1.70
C THR A 136 -17.61 14.77 1.34
N LEU A 137 -16.63 13.94 0.97
CA LEU A 137 -16.87 12.54 0.65
C LEU A 137 -17.33 11.76 1.89
N MET A 138 -16.76 12.05 3.05
CA MET A 138 -17.19 11.44 4.32
C MET A 138 -18.64 11.80 4.65
N ASP A 139 -19.04 13.07 4.45
CA ASP A 139 -20.43 13.51 4.63
C ASP A 139 -21.38 12.77 3.66
N GLU A 140 -21.02 12.66 2.38
CA GLU A 140 -21.79 11.93 1.36
C GLU A 140 -21.97 10.44 1.73
N LEU A 141 -20.93 9.81 2.30
CA LEU A 141 -20.90 8.40 2.69
C LEU A 141 -21.40 8.17 4.14
N LYS A 142 -21.76 9.24 4.87
CA LYS A 142 -22.16 9.19 6.30
C LYS A 142 -21.09 8.56 7.19
N ILE A 143 -19.82 8.87 6.94
CA ILE A 143 -18.68 8.46 7.73
C ILE A 143 -18.37 9.58 8.74
N GLU A 144 -18.56 9.33 10.03
CA GLU A 144 -18.25 10.33 11.07
C GLU A 144 -16.74 10.43 11.31
N LYS A 145 -16.04 9.30 11.34
CA LYS A 145 -14.60 9.24 11.55
C LYS A 145 -13.97 8.20 10.62
N LEU A 146 -12.82 8.54 10.04
CA LEU A 146 -12.07 7.60 9.21
C LEU A 146 -11.68 6.32 9.97
N THR A 147 -11.45 6.42 11.27
CA THR A 147 -11.14 5.26 12.13
C THR A 147 -12.26 4.23 12.20
N ASP A 148 -13.50 4.65 12.00
CA ASP A 148 -14.67 3.78 12.15
C ASP A 148 -14.86 2.82 10.96
N ILE A 149 -14.20 3.13 9.83
CA ILE A 149 -14.26 2.32 8.61
C ILE A 149 -13.06 1.39 8.43
N ILE A 150 -12.04 1.47 9.31
CA ILE A 150 -10.84 0.64 9.18
C ILE A 150 -11.21 -0.84 9.26
N GLY A 151 -10.99 -1.56 8.17
CA GLY A 151 -11.23 -2.99 8.10
C GLY A 151 -12.70 -3.41 8.14
N ILE A 152 -13.64 -2.50 7.89
CA ILE A 152 -15.09 -2.78 7.99
C ILE A 152 -15.51 -3.93 7.07
N VAL A 153 -14.85 -4.14 5.94
CA VAL A 153 -15.14 -5.24 5.00
C VAL A 153 -14.48 -6.58 5.40
N ASN A 154 -13.76 -6.62 6.52
CA ASN A 154 -13.05 -7.83 6.96
C ASN A 154 -13.93 -8.79 7.79
N HIS A 155 -15.13 -8.39 8.14
CA HIS A 155 -16.04 -9.09 9.04
C HIS A 155 -17.16 -9.87 8.32
N GLU A 156 -17.12 -9.94 6.98
CA GLU A 156 -18.05 -10.74 6.17
C GLU A 156 -17.59 -12.20 5.97
#